data_e78f953b5cf3b85667e6aa11fb7ac117
#
_entry.id   e78f953b5cf3b85667e6aa11fb7ac117
#
_cell.length_a   1.000
_cell.length_b   1.000
_cell.length_c   1.000
_cell.angle_alpha   90.00
_cell.angle_beta   90.00
_cell.angle_gamma   90.00
#
_symmetry.space_group_name_H-M   'P 1'
#
loop_
_entity.id
_entity.type
_entity.pdbx_description
1 polymer ?
#
loop_
_entity_poly.entity_id
_entity_poly.type
_entity_poly.pdbx_seq_one_letter_code
_entity_poly.pdbx_strand_id
1 'polypeptide(L)'
;MFSFSCRTSLLGISFGAAFLLLSFILFICFAGQLLQCSKKASASLLWILKSSGIIANRPWPRITLTLTTTAIILTMAVFNMFFLDNAVKAFPSVLNSSNASFPNSSNQTRWCIQNNCFFLPYFIYSCILGLISCSVFLRINYELKMVIMLIALVGYNVILLHTHGPMLDDYSKFMPGILKDLKTMGSISLFIFFVTLLVLGRQNEYYCRLDFLWKNKFKKEREEIETMENLNRVLLENVLPAHVAEHFLARNLKNEDLYHQSYDCVCVMFASVPDFKEFYTESDVNKEGLECLRLLNEIIADFDDLLSKPKFSGVEKIKTIGSTYMAATGLSATPNQEQCQEPERQYMHIGTMVEFAFALVAKLDVINKHSFNDFKLRVGINHGPVIAGVIGAQKPQYDIWGNTVNVASRMDSTGVLDKIQVTEETNNVLQTLGYMSTCRGIINVKGKGELKTYFVHTEMTRSLSQGNVAS
;
A
#
# COMPACT_ATOMS: atom_id res chain seq x y z
N MET A 1 15.25 65.57 17.45
CA MET A 1 14.32 64.74 16.64
C MET A 1 15.03 63.85 15.64
N PHE A 2 16.03 64.30 14.89
CA PHE A 2 16.76 63.52 13.88
C PHE A 2 17.53 62.31 14.41
N SER A 3 18.10 62.39 15.64
CA SER A 3 18.85 61.25 16.23
C SER A 3 17.97 60.07 16.64
N PHE A 4 16.72 60.32 16.97
CA PHE A 4 15.74 59.28 17.38
C PHE A 4 15.17 58.53 16.17
N SER A 5 14.94 59.23 15.05
CA SER A 5 14.45 58.65 13.80
C SER A 5 15.49 57.74 13.16
N CYS A 6 16.79 58.10 13.23
CA CYS A 6 17.86 57.26 12.64
C CYS A 6 18.09 55.95 13.41
N ARG A 7 17.85 55.90 14.72
CA ARG A 7 18.01 54.70 15.56
C ARG A 7 16.85 53.72 15.47
N THR A 8 15.62 54.24 15.35
CA THR A 8 14.46 53.36 15.08
C THR A 8 14.55 52.70 13.69
N SER A 9 15.16 53.37 12.72
CA SER A 9 15.43 52.82 11.42
C SER A 9 16.46 51.68 11.45
N LEU A 10 17.53 51.80 12.24
CA LEU A 10 18.58 50.79 12.37
C LEU A 10 18.06 49.51 13.05
N LEU A 11 17.20 49.66 14.06
CA LEU A 11 16.49 48.60 14.74
C LEU A 11 15.54 47.84 13.74
N GLY A 12 14.77 48.59 12.96
CA GLY A 12 13.90 48.04 11.93
C GLY A 12 14.66 47.28 10.84
N ILE A 13 15.84 47.81 10.45
CA ILE A 13 16.70 47.17 9.43
C ILE A 13 17.27 45.84 9.98
N SER A 14 17.73 45.79 11.23
CA SER A 14 18.29 44.59 11.84
C SER A 14 17.24 43.46 11.97
N PHE A 15 16.02 43.79 12.40
CA PHE A 15 14.92 42.84 12.45
C PHE A 15 14.47 42.39 11.04
N GLY A 16 14.39 43.33 10.10
CA GLY A 16 14.05 43.03 8.70
C GLY A 16 15.08 42.10 8.07
N ALA A 17 16.36 42.35 8.28
CA ALA A 17 17.42 41.47 7.77
C ALA A 17 17.36 40.06 8.38
N ALA A 18 17.18 39.95 9.70
CA ALA A 18 17.04 38.66 10.36
C ALA A 18 15.79 37.90 9.88
N PHE A 19 14.66 38.59 9.70
CA PHE A 19 13.42 38.01 9.20
C PHE A 19 13.58 37.46 7.77
N LEU A 20 14.21 38.25 6.90
CA LEU A 20 14.49 37.82 5.50
C LEU A 20 15.39 36.58 5.49
N LEU A 21 16.43 36.55 6.31
CA LEU A 21 17.37 35.45 6.41
C LEU A 21 16.67 34.18 6.94
N LEU A 22 15.87 34.29 8.00
CA LEU A 22 15.09 33.16 8.54
C LEU A 22 14.05 32.68 7.55
N SER A 23 13.35 33.58 6.83
CA SER A 23 12.39 33.24 5.78
C SER A 23 13.04 32.53 4.61
N PHE A 24 14.25 32.94 4.23
CA PHE A 24 15.03 32.25 3.18
C PHE A 24 15.44 30.83 3.61
N ILE A 25 15.91 30.65 4.84
CA ILE A 25 16.22 29.33 5.41
C ILE A 25 14.96 28.44 5.42
N LEU A 26 13.83 28.98 5.86
CA LEU A 26 12.54 28.27 5.86
C LEU A 26 12.14 27.85 4.44
N PHE A 27 12.26 28.76 3.48
CA PHE A 27 11.97 28.46 2.07
C PHE A 27 12.83 27.32 1.54
N ILE A 28 14.13 27.30 1.80
CA ILE A 28 15.01 26.18 1.40
C ILE A 28 14.55 24.86 2.03
N CYS A 29 14.17 24.87 3.32
CA CYS A 29 13.71 23.66 3.99
C CYS A 29 12.43 23.09 3.39
N PHE A 30 11.46 23.95 3.02
CA PHE A 30 10.17 23.53 2.47
C PHE A 30 10.14 23.38 0.94
N ALA A 31 11.14 23.88 0.24
CA ALA A 31 11.19 23.87 -1.22
C ALA A 31 11.05 22.45 -1.80
N GLY A 32 11.60 21.44 -1.14
CA GLY A 32 11.47 20.04 -1.54
C GLY A 32 10.03 19.54 -1.55
N GLN A 33 9.21 19.96 -0.58
CA GLN A 33 7.80 19.57 -0.48
C GLN A 33 6.90 20.37 -1.43
N LEU A 34 7.15 21.69 -1.52
CA LEU A 34 6.35 22.59 -2.36
C LEU A 34 6.55 22.31 -3.87
N LEU A 35 7.76 21.98 -4.28
CA LEU A 35 8.09 21.79 -5.69
C LEU A 35 7.85 20.37 -6.21
N GLN A 36 7.68 19.36 -5.33
CA GLN A 36 7.21 18.04 -5.74
C GLN A 36 5.81 18.08 -6.37
N CYS A 37 4.99 19.06 -6.00
CA CYS A 37 3.68 19.28 -6.61
C CYS A 37 3.74 19.93 -8.00
N SER A 38 4.88 20.51 -8.41
CA SER A 38 5.03 21.20 -9.69
C SER A 38 5.98 20.43 -10.62
N LYS A 39 5.43 19.79 -11.65
CA LYS A 39 6.17 18.99 -12.66
C LYS A 39 7.10 19.81 -13.59
N LYS A 40 7.18 21.15 -13.46
CA LYS A 40 8.04 22.03 -14.28
C LYS A 40 8.93 22.89 -13.38
N ALA A 41 10.05 22.34 -12.93
CA ALA A 41 11.07 23.12 -12.23
C ALA A 41 12.08 23.68 -13.24
N SER A 42 12.31 25.00 -13.21
CA SER A 42 13.36 25.68 -13.97
C SER A 42 14.75 25.25 -13.45
N ALA A 43 15.78 25.29 -14.30
CA ALA A 43 17.15 24.86 -13.96
C ALA A 43 17.73 25.59 -12.72
N SER A 44 17.35 26.84 -12.48
CA SER A 44 17.72 27.62 -11.28
C SER A 44 17.10 27.09 -9.99
N LEU A 45 15.92 26.44 -10.05
CA LEU A 45 15.27 25.81 -8.90
C LEU A 45 15.86 24.44 -8.53
N LEU A 46 16.56 23.82 -9.47
CA LEU A 46 17.13 22.48 -9.26
C LEU A 46 18.18 22.47 -8.13
N TRP A 47 18.95 23.56 -8.00
CA TRP A 47 19.91 23.74 -6.90
C TRP A 47 19.22 23.76 -5.51
N ILE A 48 18.11 24.50 -5.40
CA ILE A 48 17.34 24.60 -4.15
C ILE A 48 16.73 23.24 -3.80
N LEU A 49 16.21 22.49 -4.78
CA LEU A 49 15.69 21.13 -4.58
C LEU A 49 16.77 20.17 -4.10
N LYS A 50 17.96 20.22 -4.69
CA LYS A 50 19.10 19.41 -4.30
C LYS A 50 19.54 19.73 -2.87
N SER A 51 19.60 21.00 -2.50
CA SER A 51 19.93 21.46 -1.15
C SER A 51 18.87 21.03 -0.14
N SER A 52 17.59 21.17 -0.44
CA SER A 52 16.48 20.68 0.39
C SER A 52 16.54 19.16 0.62
N GLY A 53 16.84 18.39 -0.44
CA GLY A 53 17.01 16.95 -0.35
C GLY A 53 18.19 16.52 0.53
N ILE A 54 19.31 17.25 0.46
CA ILE A 54 20.49 17.00 1.32
C ILE A 54 20.14 17.29 2.80
N ILE A 55 19.46 18.39 3.09
CA ILE A 55 19.03 18.75 4.45
C ILE A 55 18.04 17.73 5.00
N ALA A 56 17.10 17.24 4.17
CA ALA A 56 16.10 16.26 4.61
C ALA A 56 16.72 14.90 4.94
N ASN A 57 17.69 14.44 4.14
CA ASN A 57 18.19 13.07 4.19
C ASN A 57 19.43 12.90 5.08
N ARG A 58 20.21 13.97 5.31
CA ARG A 58 21.44 13.87 6.12
C ARG A 58 21.28 14.53 7.48
N PRO A 59 21.72 13.90 8.59
CA PRO A 59 21.57 14.47 9.93
C PRO A 59 22.45 15.69 10.18
N TRP A 60 23.71 15.70 9.68
CA TRP A 60 24.66 16.77 9.93
C TRP A 60 24.24 18.14 9.40
N PRO A 61 23.89 18.33 8.11
CA PRO A 61 23.46 19.65 7.62
C PRO A 61 22.15 20.12 8.28
N ARG A 62 21.30 19.19 8.70
CA ARG A 62 20.08 19.53 9.45
C ARG A 62 20.39 20.07 10.84
N ILE A 63 21.30 19.42 11.60
CA ILE A 63 21.71 19.87 12.94
C ILE A 63 22.42 21.23 12.85
N THR A 64 23.35 21.40 11.92
CA THR A 64 24.04 22.69 11.74
C THR A 64 23.07 23.81 11.39
N LEU A 65 22.10 23.57 10.51
CA LEU A 65 21.09 24.55 10.15
C LEU A 65 20.20 24.93 11.32
N THR A 66 19.77 23.96 12.13
CA THR A 66 18.96 24.24 13.32
C THR A 66 19.75 24.98 14.40
N LEU A 67 21.03 24.65 14.60
CA LEU A 67 21.89 25.38 15.53
C LEU A 67 22.12 26.83 15.07
N THR A 68 22.34 27.07 13.79
CA THR A 68 22.50 28.44 13.27
C THR A 68 21.21 29.26 13.39
N THR A 69 20.05 28.68 13.09
CA THR A 69 18.75 29.38 13.25
C THR A 69 18.45 29.68 14.69
N THR A 70 18.70 28.76 15.63
CA THR A 70 18.54 29.01 17.07
C THR A 70 19.50 30.08 17.58
N ALA A 71 20.77 30.05 17.14
CA ALA A 71 21.75 31.07 17.50
C ALA A 71 21.33 32.46 17.01
N ILE A 72 20.84 32.60 15.79
CA ILE A 72 20.32 33.85 15.23
C ILE A 72 19.15 34.36 16.09
N ILE A 73 18.17 33.53 16.41
CA ILE A 73 17.00 33.94 17.21
C ILE A 73 17.41 34.37 18.59
N LEU A 74 18.28 33.60 19.27
CA LEU A 74 18.77 33.90 20.62
C LEU A 74 19.60 35.19 20.66
N THR A 75 20.46 35.44 19.68
CA THR A 75 21.25 36.67 19.60
C THR A 75 20.37 37.87 19.30
N MET A 76 19.38 37.75 18.39
CA MET A 76 18.45 38.85 18.10
C MET A 76 17.57 39.21 19.28
N ALA A 77 17.21 38.28 20.14
CA ALA A 77 16.46 38.58 21.38
C ALA A 77 17.21 39.53 22.31
N VAL A 78 18.55 39.49 22.32
CA VAL A 78 19.41 40.30 23.22
C VAL A 78 19.99 41.50 22.50
N PHE A 79 20.24 41.41 21.20
CA PHE A 79 20.93 42.42 20.39
C PHE A 79 20.33 43.82 20.57
N ASN A 80 19.03 43.93 20.69
CA ASN A 80 18.31 45.17 20.85
C ASN A 80 18.53 45.87 22.22
N MET A 81 18.88 45.13 23.27
CA MET A 81 19.18 45.69 24.58
C MET A 81 20.45 46.54 24.56
N PHE A 82 21.49 46.12 23.81
CA PHE A 82 22.74 46.87 23.69
C PHE A 82 22.58 48.21 22.97
N PHE A 83 21.64 48.33 22.03
CA PHE A 83 21.36 49.62 21.39
C PHE A 83 20.62 50.59 22.30
N LEU A 84 19.84 50.08 23.26
CA LEU A 84 19.11 50.91 24.22
C LEU A 84 20.08 51.54 25.22
N ASP A 85 21.06 50.82 25.73
CA ASP A 85 22.05 51.29 26.71
C ASP A 85 22.89 52.45 26.14
N ASN A 86 23.32 52.37 24.90
CA ASN A 86 24.04 53.46 24.24
C ASN A 86 23.18 54.73 24.03
N ALA A 87 21.85 54.60 23.95
CA ALA A 87 20.93 55.75 23.84
C ALA A 87 20.81 56.48 25.15
N VAL A 88 20.79 55.77 26.27
CA VAL A 88 20.68 56.36 27.61
C VAL A 88 21.99 57.06 28.00
N LYS A 89 23.15 56.48 27.68
CA LYS A 89 24.48 57.05 27.98
C LYS A 89 24.82 58.27 27.13
N ALA A 90 24.27 58.45 25.95
CA ALA A 90 24.52 59.61 25.08
C ALA A 90 23.70 60.85 25.46
N PHE A 91 22.69 60.73 26.31
CA PHE A 91 21.80 61.84 26.71
C PHE A 91 22.41 62.82 27.68
N PRO A 92 23.21 62.45 28.72
CA PRO A 92 23.86 63.41 29.63
C PRO A 92 24.87 64.31 28.95
N SER A 93 25.54 63.89 27.93
CA SER A 93 26.56 64.67 27.18
C SER A 93 25.95 65.77 26.33
N VAL A 94 24.71 65.61 25.85
CA VAL A 94 23.99 66.64 25.09
C VAL A 94 23.42 67.76 25.99
N LEU A 95 23.02 67.39 27.21
CA LEU A 95 22.52 68.41 28.21
C LEU A 95 23.62 69.30 28.76
N ASN A 96 24.87 68.79 28.85
CA ASN A 96 25.99 69.58 29.32
C ASN A 96 26.56 70.59 28.30
N SER A 97 26.15 70.44 27.03
CA SER A 97 26.66 71.34 25.96
C SER A 97 25.72 72.53 25.61
N SER A 98 24.51 72.56 26.13
CA SER A 98 23.59 73.69 25.94
C SER A 98 23.41 74.49 27.23
N ASN A 99 24.10 75.62 27.29
CA ASN A 99 23.89 76.67 28.32
C ASN A 99 22.49 77.29 28.20
N ALA A 100 21.44 76.58 28.49
CA ALA A 100 20.07 77.10 28.58
C ALA A 100 19.54 76.90 30.00
N SER A 101 19.38 77.99 30.69
CA SER A 101 18.69 78.11 31.98
C SER A 101 17.23 77.71 31.88
N PHE A 102 16.92 76.45 32.20
CA PHE A 102 15.53 75.98 32.26
C PHE A 102 15.13 75.73 33.73
N PRO A 103 14.00 76.31 34.19
CA PRO A 103 13.42 75.98 35.49
C PRO A 103 12.70 74.62 35.32
N ASN A 104 13.06 73.63 36.19
CA ASN A 104 12.53 72.30 36.33
C ASN A 104 13.12 71.19 35.41
N SER A 105 14.41 70.89 35.55
CA SER A 105 15.10 69.77 34.93
C SER A 105 14.54 68.42 35.36
N SER A 106 13.83 68.30 36.46
CA SER A 106 13.25 67.06 36.97
C SER A 106 12.09 66.52 36.15
N ASN A 107 11.29 67.38 35.49
CA ASN A 107 10.15 66.94 34.75
C ASN A 107 10.52 66.48 33.33
N GLN A 108 11.54 67.05 32.73
CA GLN A 108 11.96 66.72 31.36
C GLN A 108 12.82 65.44 31.33
N THR A 109 13.68 65.22 32.29
CA THR A 109 14.40 63.99 32.53
C THR A 109 13.41 62.87 32.88
N ARG A 110 12.39 63.14 33.68
CA ARG A 110 11.32 62.21 34.02
C ARG A 110 10.51 61.80 32.80
N TRP A 111 10.19 62.69 31.85
CA TRP A 111 9.45 62.44 30.65
C TRP A 111 10.25 61.57 29.62
N CYS A 112 11.54 61.87 29.47
CA CYS A 112 12.44 61.11 28.59
C CYS A 112 12.71 59.69 29.10
N ILE A 113 12.88 59.56 30.44
CA ILE A 113 13.05 58.22 31.06
C ILE A 113 11.76 57.44 30.99
N GLN A 114 10.60 58.04 31.15
CA GLN A 114 9.29 57.40 31.10
C GLN A 114 9.01 56.84 29.71
N ASN A 115 9.33 57.52 28.62
CA ASN A 115 9.11 57.04 27.27
C ASN A 115 10.07 55.91 26.84
N ASN A 116 11.33 55.96 27.30
CA ASN A 116 12.29 54.91 26.96
C ASN A 116 12.14 53.66 27.86
N CYS A 117 11.71 53.84 29.09
CA CYS A 117 11.49 52.79 30.06
C CYS A 117 10.25 51.91 29.71
N PHE A 118 9.32 52.43 28.94
CA PHE A 118 8.11 51.67 28.55
C PHE A 118 8.41 50.38 27.77
N PHE A 119 9.55 50.28 27.12
CA PHE A 119 9.96 49.12 26.34
C PHE A 119 10.73 48.04 27.13
N LEU A 120 11.12 48.30 28.38
CA LEU A 120 11.98 47.40 29.17
C LEU A 120 11.35 46.02 29.43
N PRO A 121 10.06 45.88 29.78
CA PRO A 121 9.42 44.59 29.96
C PRO A 121 9.40 43.73 28.66
N TYR A 122 9.34 44.36 27.48
CA TYR A 122 9.31 43.66 26.20
C TYR A 122 10.59 42.88 25.90
N PHE A 123 11.75 43.28 26.45
CA PHE A 123 13.00 42.55 26.33
C PHE A 123 12.97 41.24 27.09
N ILE A 124 12.35 41.20 28.27
CA ILE A 124 12.16 39.96 29.01
C ILE A 124 11.28 39.00 28.23
N TYR A 125 10.18 39.51 27.64
CA TYR A 125 9.32 38.71 26.78
C TYR A 125 10.05 38.19 25.51
N SER A 126 10.94 39.00 24.90
CA SER A 126 11.72 38.57 23.76
C SER A 126 12.69 37.43 24.09
N CYS A 127 13.31 37.49 25.30
CA CYS A 127 14.13 36.38 25.81
C CYS A 127 13.32 35.09 26.04
N ILE A 128 12.11 35.20 26.61
CA ILE A 128 11.20 34.09 26.81
C ILE A 128 10.79 33.48 25.43
N LEU A 129 10.45 34.32 24.45
CA LEU A 129 10.13 33.87 23.08
C LEU A 129 11.32 33.19 22.43
N GLY A 130 12.55 33.63 22.66
CA GLY A 130 13.77 32.97 22.23
C GLY A 130 13.90 31.55 22.80
N LEU A 131 13.65 31.38 24.11
CA LEU A 131 13.63 30.05 24.74
C LEU A 131 12.52 29.17 24.20
N ILE A 132 11.31 29.69 23.98
CA ILE A 132 10.19 28.93 23.39
C ILE A 132 10.56 28.46 21.98
N SER A 133 11.18 29.33 21.17
CA SER A 133 11.58 28.93 19.81
C SER A 133 12.56 27.75 19.81
N CYS A 134 13.50 27.70 20.77
CA CYS A 134 14.41 26.58 20.93
C CYS A 134 13.69 25.26 21.28
N SER A 135 12.60 25.33 22.07
CA SER A 135 11.84 24.14 22.47
C SER A 135 11.02 23.51 21.32
N VAL A 136 10.60 24.32 20.34
CA VAL A 136 9.73 23.91 19.24
C VAL A 136 10.46 23.02 18.21
N PHE A 137 11.79 23.06 18.13
CA PHE A 137 12.54 22.22 17.20
C PHE A 137 12.45 20.73 17.56
N LEU A 138 11.53 20.00 16.94
CA LEU A 138 11.20 18.60 17.25
C LEU A 138 12.30 17.59 16.87
N ARG A 139 13.19 17.93 15.94
CA ARG A 139 14.19 17.00 15.37
C ARG A 139 15.57 17.07 16.03
N ILE A 140 15.69 17.73 17.16
CA ILE A 140 16.91 17.80 17.96
C ILE A 140 16.72 16.97 19.22
N ASN A 141 17.76 16.25 19.65
CA ASN A 141 17.75 15.49 20.90
C ASN A 141 17.47 16.40 22.09
N TYR A 142 16.71 15.90 23.05
CA TYR A 142 16.38 16.62 24.29
C TYR A 142 17.61 17.15 25.02
N GLU A 143 18.68 16.34 25.11
CA GLU A 143 19.93 16.71 25.77
C GLU A 143 20.57 17.95 25.13
N LEU A 144 20.64 17.99 23.81
CA LEU A 144 21.19 19.15 23.09
C LEU A 144 20.29 20.41 23.28
N LYS A 145 18.96 20.23 23.25
CA LYS A 145 18.03 21.33 23.57
C LYS A 145 18.25 21.85 24.97
N MET A 146 18.38 20.97 25.93
CA MET A 146 18.62 21.33 27.33
C MET A 146 19.91 22.18 27.48
N VAL A 147 21.00 21.75 26.85
CA VAL A 147 22.28 22.49 26.88
C VAL A 147 22.13 23.88 26.24
N ILE A 148 21.50 23.97 25.06
CA ILE A 148 21.31 25.25 24.37
C ILE A 148 20.45 26.20 25.22
N MET A 149 19.33 25.71 25.78
CA MET A 149 18.44 26.52 26.62
C MET A 149 19.11 26.94 27.94
N LEU A 150 19.97 26.09 28.51
CA LEU A 150 20.76 26.39 29.70
C LEU A 150 21.75 27.52 29.43
N ILE A 151 22.50 27.41 28.31
CA ILE A 151 23.45 28.47 27.90
C ILE A 151 22.69 29.79 27.67
N ALA A 152 21.53 29.73 27.00
CA ALA A 152 20.70 30.93 26.78
C ALA A 152 20.18 31.51 28.09
N LEU A 153 19.70 30.70 29.02
CA LEU A 153 19.23 31.13 30.33
C LEU A 153 20.34 31.84 31.13
N VAL A 154 21.53 31.22 31.17
CA VAL A 154 22.70 31.82 31.89
C VAL A 154 23.09 33.14 31.21
N GLY A 155 23.21 33.14 29.88
CA GLY A 155 23.51 34.37 29.11
C GLY A 155 22.52 35.51 29.36
N TYR A 156 21.22 35.19 29.29
CA TYR A 156 20.16 36.19 29.56
C TYR A 156 20.17 36.71 30.99
N ASN A 157 20.39 35.82 31.99
CA ASN A 157 20.49 36.25 33.38
C ASN A 157 21.74 37.13 33.63
N VAL A 158 22.89 36.80 33.04
CA VAL A 158 24.09 37.62 33.13
C VAL A 158 23.83 39.02 32.55
N ILE A 159 23.19 39.10 31.41
CA ILE A 159 22.88 40.39 30.77
C ILE A 159 21.88 41.20 31.62
N LEU A 160 20.80 40.57 32.10
CA LEU A 160 19.78 41.23 32.94
C LEU A 160 20.33 41.71 34.29
N LEU A 161 21.10 40.87 34.96
CA LEU A 161 21.56 41.18 36.34
C LEU A 161 22.82 42.04 36.37
N HIS A 162 23.75 41.80 35.42
CA HIS A 162 25.07 42.47 35.48
C HIS A 162 25.16 43.66 34.52
N THR A 163 24.79 43.49 33.25
CA THR A 163 24.95 44.55 32.24
C THR A 163 23.91 45.65 32.39
N HIS A 164 22.64 45.27 32.53
CA HIS A 164 21.50 46.21 32.59
C HIS A 164 20.86 46.30 33.98
N GLY A 165 21.47 45.71 35.02
CA GLY A 165 20.99 45.76 36.41
C GLY A 165 20.71 47.15 36.92
N PRO A 166 21.65 48.12 36.82
CA PRO A 166 21.44 49.46 37.25
C PRO A 166 20.26 50.19 36.60
N MET A 167 20.07 49.95 35.31
CA MET A 167 18.97 50.51 34.51
C MET A 167 17.61 49.96 34.95
N LEU A 168 17.56 48.66 35.27
CA LEU A 168 16.36 47.99 35.77
C LEU A 168 16.02 48.43 37.21
N ASP A 169 17.03 48.69 38.04
CA ASP A 169 16.85 49.21 39.40
C ASP A 169 16.31 50.65 39.39
N ASP A 170 16.79 51.49 38.49
CA ASP A 170 16.28 52.87 38.34
C ASP A 170 14.84 52.85 37.81
N TYR A 171 14.51 51.94 36.90
CA TYR A 171 13.13 51.77 36.45
C TYR A 171 12.18 51.37 37.60
N SER A 172 12.59 50.45 38.47
CA SER A 172 11.79 50.02 39.62
C SER A 172 11.53 51.11 40.61
N LYS A 173 12.45 52.11 40.77
CA LYS A 173 12.28 53.32 41.62
C LYS A 173 11.28 54.30 41.03
N PHE A 174 11.18 54.37 39.66
CA PHE A 174 10.30 55.34 38.99
C PHE A 174 8.84 54.87 38.89
N MET A 175 8.57 53.55 38.98
CA MET A 175 7.23 52.99 38.95
C MET A 175 6.86 52.29 40.26
N PRO A 176 6.64 53.04 41.33
CA PRO A 176 6.26 52.50 42.65
C PRO A 176 4.83 51.94 42.54
N GLY A 177 4.65 50.62 42.52
CA GLY A 177 3.35 50.02 42.72
C GLY A 177 2.98 48.87 41.80
N ILE A 178 3.62 48.69 40.65
CA ILE A 178 3.23 47.64 39.70
C ILE A 178 4.21 46.47 39.69
N LEU A 179 5.50 46.68 39.88
CA LEU A 179 6.52 45.63 39.87
C LEU A 179 7.70 46.02 40.77
N LYS A 180 7.68 45.52 41.99
CA LYS A 180 8.84 45.62 42.89
C LYS A 180 9.94 44.72 42.31
N ASP A 181 11.11 45.28 41.98
CA ASP A 181 12.30 44.61 41.43
C ASP A 181 12.07 43.86 40.09
N LEU A 182 11.94 44.62 38.99
CA LEU A 182 11.76 44.07 37.64
C LEU A 182 12.87 43.06 37.25
N LYS A 183 14.11 43.26 37.74
CA LYS A 183 15.23 42.36 37.49
C LYS A 183 15.03 40.98 38.13
N THR A 184 14.56 40.92 39.38
CA THR A 184 14.32 39.67 40.11
C THR A 184 13.12 38.95 39.54
N MET A 185 12.02 39.63 39.21
CA MET A 185 10.85 39.10 38.57
C MET A 185 11.18 38.56 37.16
N GLY A 186 11.98 39.27 36.38
CA GLY A 186 12.44 38.83 35.06
C GLY A 186 13.27 37.53 35.12
N SER A 187 14.22 37.48 36.08
CA SER A 187 15.04 36.30 36.28
C SER A 187 14.22 35.08 36.72
N ILE A 188 13.29 35.27 37.68
CA ILE A 188 12.38 34.21 38.15
C ILE A 188 11.48 33.73 36.98
N SER A 189 10.93 34.64 36.19
CA SER A 189 10.11 34.30 35.04
C SER A 189 10.88 33.47 34.02
N LEU A 190 12.10 33.88 33.67
CA LEU A 190 12.96 33.12 32.75
C LEU A 190 13.26 31.71 33.29
N PHE A 191 13.51 31.56 34.59
CA PHE A 191 13.76 30.29 35.22
C PHE A 191 12.50 29.38 35.19
N ILE A 192 11.32 29.92 35.52
CA ILE A 192 10.05 29.17 35.45
C ILE A 192 9.77 28.71 34.04
N PHE A 193 9.91 29.59 33.04
CA PHE A 193 9.74 29.21 31.65
C PHE A 193 10.75 28.14 31.19
N PHE A 194 12.02 28.27 31.62
CA PHE A 194 13.04 27.28 31.34
C PHE A 194 12.62 25.86 31.85
N VAL A 195 12.20 25.78 33.13
CA VAL A 195 11.75 24.51 33.72
C VAL A 195 10.53 23.93 32.99
N THR A 196 9.52 24.79 32.70
CA THR A 196 8.33 24.34 31.96
C THR A 196 8.67 23.87 30.57
N LEU A 197 9.56 24.56 29.85
CA LEU A 197 10.00 24.17 28.53
C LEU A 197 10.85 22.88 28.52
N LEU A 198 11.62 22.61 29.56
CA LEU A 198 12.31 21.34 29.74
C LEU A 198 11.32 20.17 29.88
N VAL A 199 10.30 20.34 30.73
CA VAL A 199 9.27 19.30 30.91
C VAL A 199 8.53 19.04 29.61
N LEU A 200 8.09 20.10 28.93
CA LEU A 200 7.40 19.99 27.64
C LEU A 200 8.30 19.37 26.55
N GLY A 201 9.58 19.75 26.51
CA GLY A 201 10.55 19.20 25.57
C GLY A 201 10.74 17.69 25.76
N ARG A 202 10.80 17.24 27.01
CA ARG A 202 10.91 15.80 27.35
C ARG A 202 9.64 15.04 26.98
N GLN A 203 8.48 15.61 27.28
CA GLN A 203 7.19 14.99 26.89
C GLN A 203 7.08 14.87 25.38
N ASN A 204 7.41 15.91 24.64
CA ASN A 204 7.39 15.87 23.18
C ASN A 204 8.33 14.80 22.60
N GLU A 205 9.54 14.66 23.13
CA GLU A 205 10.45 13.61 22.70
C GLU A 205 9.89 12.21 22.99
N TYR A 206 9.32 12.02 24.18
CA TYR A 206 8.66 10.77 24.53
C TYR A 206 7.52 10.43 23.56
N TYR A 207 6.64 11.38 23.26
CA TYR A 207 5.55 11.16 22.30
C TYR A 207 6.06 10.90 20.88
N CYS A 208 7.10 11.61 20.43
CA CYS A 208 7.70 11.36 19.12
C CYS A 208 8.30 9.94 19.01
N ARG A 209 8.97 9.47 20.07
CA ARG A 209 9.50 8.09 20.12
C ARG A 209 8.39 7.06 20.15
N LEU A 210 7.34 7.32 20.92
CA LEU A 210 6.16 6.46 21.01
C LEU A 210 5.44 6.37 19.66
N ASP A 211 5.22 7.50 18.98
CA ASP A 211 4.60 7.56 17.63
C ASP A 211 5.42 6.78 16.60
N PHE A 212 6.75 6.89 16.67
CA PHE A 212 7.63 6.10 15.81
C PHE A 212 7.48 4.58 16.05
N LEU A 213 7.47 4.17 17.33
CA LEU A 213 7.29 2.76 17.67
C LEU A 213 5.93 2.23 17.21
N TRP A 214 4.84 3.02 17.44
CA TRP A 214 3.51 2.67 16.98
C TRP A 214 3.43 2.57 15.46
N LYS A 215 3.99 3.53 14.74
CA LYS A 215 4.02 3.50 13.27
C LYS A 215 4.78 2.28 12.74
N ASN A 216 5.90 1.94 13.36
CA ASN A 216 6.67 0.76 12.95
C ASN A 216 5.94 -0.54 13.26
N LYS A 217 5.25 -0.61 14.42
CA LYS A 217 4.42 -1.75 14.81
C LYS A 217 3.26 -1.92 13.83
N PHE A 218 2.50 -0.85 13.54
CA PHE A 218 1.40 -0.90 12.59
C PHE A 218 1.85 -1.26 11.17
N LYS A 219 3.04 -0.80 10.75
CA LYS A 219 3.59 -1.19 9.46
C LYS A 219 3.83 -2.71 9.41
N LYS A 220 4.44 -3.26 10.46
CA LYS A 220 4.70 -4.70 10.55
C LYS A 220 3.41 -5.52 10.60
N GLU A 221 2.44 -5.10 11.41
CA GLU A 221 1.12 -5.76 11.48
C GLU A 221 0.39 -5.71 10.13
N ARG A 222 0.50 -4.59 9.39
CA ARG A 222 -0.09 -4.48 8.04
C ARG A 222 0.57 -5.44 7.06
N GLU A 223 1.90 -5.56 7.06
CA GLU A 223 2.65 -6.51 6.22
C GLU A 223 2.27 -7.97 6.56
N GLU A 224 2.09 -8.30 7.84
CA GLU A 224 1.63 -9.62 8.29
C GLU A 224 0.19 -9.91 7.83
N ILE A 225 -0.72 -8.93 7.93
CA ILE A 225 -2.12 -9.06 7.47
C ILE A 225 -2.15 -9.25 5.94
N GLU A 226 -1.42 -8.44 5.18
CA GLU A 226 -1.34 -8.54 3.73
C GLU A 226 -0.78 -9.91 3.28
N THR A 227 0.23 -10.41 3.98
CA THR A 227 0.79 -11.74 3.74
C THR A 227 -0.22 -12.84 4.03
N MET A 228 -0.96 -12.72 5.15
CA MET A 228 -2.01 -13.67 5.53
C MET A 228 -3.18 -13.65 4.54
N GLU A 229 -3.59 -12.47 4.10
CA GLU A 229 -4.66 -12.30 3.10
C GLU A 229 -4.28 -12.93 1.76
N ASN A 230 -3.04 -12.70 1.29
CA ASN A 230 -2.53 -13.33 0.09
C ASN A 230 -2.44 -14.87 0.22
N LEU A 231 -1.99 -15.37 1.38
CA LEU A 231 -1.94 -16.81 1.64
C LEU A 231 -3.35 -17.43 1.64
N ASN A 232 -4.30 -16.79 2.32
CA ASN A 232 -5.69 -17.25 2.33
C ASN A 232 -6.30 -17.25 0.93
N ARG A 233 -5.99 -16.24 0.13
CA ARG A 233 -6.42 -16.18 -1.27
C ARG A 233 -5.89 -17.36 -2.08
N VAL A 234 -4.60 -17.63 -2.01
CA VAL A 234 -3.96 -18.77 -2.72
C VAL A 234 -4.55 -20.10 -2.25
N LEU A 235 -4.75 -20.28 -0.94
CA LEU A 235 -5.37 -21.50 -0.41
C LEU A 235 -6.81 -21.69 -0.89
N LEU A 236 -7.56 -20.60 -1.00
CA LEU A 236 -8.94 -20.63 -1.48
C LEU A 236 -9.00 -20.95 -2.99
N GLU A 237 -8.13 -20.35 -3.78
CA GLU A 237 -8.01 -20.60 -5.24
C GLU A 237 -7.53 -22.02 -5.56
N ASN A 238 -6.83 -22.68 -4.64
CA ASN A 238 -6.47 -24.10 -4.78
C ASN A 238 -7.66 -25.06 -4.57
N VAL A 239 -8.73 -24.60 -3.91
CA VAL A 239 -9.91 -25.42 -3.58
C VAL A 239 -11.11 -25.06 -4.45
N LEU A 240 -11.24 -23.79 -4.84
CA LEU A 240 -12.35 -23.25 -5.62
C LEU A 240 -11.83 -22.58 -6.90
N PRO A 241 -12.59 -22.59 -7.99
CA PRO A 241 -12.26 -21.78 -9.18
C PRO A 241 -12.10 -20.30 -8.82
N ALA A 242 -11.20 -19.59 -9.53
CA ALA A 242 -10.82 -18.21 -9.19
C ALA A 242 -12.02 -17.24 -9.11
N HIS A 243 -13.00 -17.36 -10.01
CA HIS A 243 -14.20 -16.52 -10.01
C HIS A 243 -15.11 -16.78 -8.80
N VAL A 244 -15.13 -18.01 -8.28
CA VAL A 244 -15.86 -18.38 -7.06
C VAL A 244 -15.12 -17.88 -5.82
N ALA A 245 -13.80 -18.06 -5.79
CA ALA A 245 -12.93 -17.57 -4.71
C ALA A 245 -13.05 -16.05 -4.55
N GLU A 246 -13.05 -15.29 -5.65
CA GLU A 246 -13.27 -13.83 -5.62
C GLU A 246 -14.62 -13.45 -5.01
N HIS A 247 -15.69 -14.21 -5.32
CA HIS A 247 -17.01 -13.96 -4.73
C HIS A 247 -16.98 -14.07 -3.21
N PHE A 248 -16.30 -15.10 -2.65
CA PHE A 248 -16.18 -15.30 -1.21
C PHE A 248 -15.21 -14.29 -0.55
N LEU A 249 -14.17 -13.83 -1.24
CA LEU A 249 -13.23 -12.82 -0.75
C LEU A 249 -13.80 -11.40 -0.78
N ALA A 250 -14.63 -11.08 -1.77
CA ALA A 250 -15.18 -9.73 -1.96
C ALA A 250 -16.32 -9.35 -0.98
N ARG A 251 -16.95 -10.32 -0.35
CA ARG A 251 -18.09 -10.10 0.55
C ARG A 251 -17.76 -10.45 2.01
N ASN A 252 -18.11 -9.54 2.91
CA ASN A 252 -18.39 -9.84 4.31
C ASN A 252 -19.67 -10.69 4.39
N LEU A 253 -19.63 -11.92 3.90
CA LEU A 253 -20.78 -12.82 3.85
C LEU A 253 -21.13 -13.25 5.28
N LYS A 254 -22.29 -12.87 5.72
CA LYS A 254 -23.04 -13.68 6.67
C LYS A 254 -23.30 -15.01 5.96
N ASN A 255 -22.87 -16.11 6.55
CA ASN A 255 -22.77 -17.48 6.01
C ASN A 255 -24.08 -18.14 5.52
N GLU A 256 -25.07 -17.41 5.05
CA GLU A 256 -26.43 -17.92 4.79
C GLU A 256 -26.81 -18.02 3.30
N ASP A 257 -26.04 -17.40 2.39
CA ASP A 257 -26.39 -17.41 0.96
C ASP A 257 -25.64 -18.53 0.22
N LEU A 258 -26.42 -19.50 -0.28
CA LEU A 258 -25.90 -20.55 -1.18
C LEU A 258 -25.40 -19.91 -2.47
N TYR A 259 -24.09 -20.06 -2.75
CA TYR A 259 -23.54 -19.63 -4.05
C TYR A 259 -24.02 -20.59 -5.12
N HIS A 260 -24.77 -20.09 -6.08
CA HIS A 260 -25.20 -20.85 -7.26
C HIS A 260 -25.31 -19.95 -8.50
N GLN A 261 -25.02 -20.50 -9.65
CA GLN A 261 -25.13 -19.81 -10.93
C GLN A 261 -25.60 -20.78 -12.00
N SER A 262 -26.54 -20.34 -12.85
CA SER A 262 -27.04 -21.11 -13.99
C SER A 262 -26.29 -20.69 -15.25
N TYR A 263 -25.88 -21.68 -16.04
CA TYR A 263 -25.22 -21.50 -17.32
C TYR A 263 -25.99 -22.26 -18.40
N ASP A 264 -26.21 -21.64 -19.55
CA ASP A 264 -27.01 -22.22 -20.62
C ASP A 264 -26.21 -23.15 -21.54
N CYS A 265 -24.91 -22.93 -21.69
CA CYS A 265 -24.07 -23.71 -22.60
C CYS A 265 -22.71 -24.04 -21.95
N VAL A 266 -22.62 -25.13 -21.23
CA VAL A 266 -21.39 -25.65 -20.63
C VAL A 266 -21.06 -26.99 -21.25
N CYS A 267 -19.81 -27.19 -21.61
CA CYS A 267 -19.31 -28.47 -22.06
C CYS A 267 -18.70 -29.23 -20.89
N VAL A 268 -19.19 -30.44 -20.65
CA VAL A 268 -18.75 -31.30 -19.53
C VAL A 268 -18.08 -32.54 -20.07
N MET A 269 -16.93 -32.89 -19.53
CA MET A 269 -16.15 -34.05 -19.85
C MET A 269 -15.94 -34.96 -18.63
N PHE A 270 -16.11 -36.26 -18.86
CA PHE A 270 -15.63 -37.29 -17.95
C PHE A 270 -14.55 -38.10 -18.72
N ALA A 271 -13.40 -38.25 -18.10
CA ALA A 271 -12.28 -39.03 -18.63
C ALA A 271 -11.88 -40.06 -17.58
N SER A 272 -12.14 -41.31 -17.84
CA SER A 272 -11.91 -42.43 -16.91
C SER A 272 -10.81 -43.37 -17.40
N VAL A 273 -10.08 -43.95 -16.44
CA VAL A 273 -9.12 -45.03 -16.64
C VAL A 273 -9.74 -46.32 -16.06
N PRO A 274 -10.54 -47.10 -16.85
CA PRO A 274 -11.27 -48.24 -16.32
C PRO A 274 -10.36 -49.33 -15.76
N ASP A 275 -9.25 -49.60 -16.46
CA ASP A 275 -8.31 -50.69 -16.14
C ASP A 275 -7.55 -50.44 -14.84
N PHE A 276 -7.61 -49.21 -14.33
CA PHE A 276 -6.99 -48.85 -13.03
C PHE A 276 -7.60 -49.64 -11.86
N LYS A 277 -8.88 -50.00 -11.94
CA LYS A 277 -9.56 -50.76 -10.90
C LYS A 277 -9.02 -52.20 -10.84
N GLU A 278 -8.74 -52.81 -11.98
CA GLU A 278 -8.15 -54.16 -12.08
C GLU A 278 -6.71 -54.13 -11.57
N PHE A 279 -5.93 -53.12 -11.99
CA PHE A 279 -4.58 -52.89 -11.51
C PHE A 279 -4.52 -52.76 -9.97
N TYR A 280 -5.49 -52.09 -9.35
CA TYR A 280 -5.57 -51.99 -7.91
C TYR A 280 -5.86 -53.32 -7.22
N THR A 281 -6.71 -54.18 -7.79
CA THR A 281 -7.06 -55.51 -7.24
C THR A 281 -5.99 -56.57 -7.49
N GLU A 282 -5.26 -56.53 -8.58
CA GLU A 282 -4.19 -57.50 -8.94
C GLU A 282 -2.88 -57.20 -8.18
N SER A 283 -2.71 -56.03 -7.63
CA SER A 283 -1.53 -55.55 -6.93
C SER A 283 -1.42 -56.05 -5.49
N ASP A 284 -1.81 -57.29 -5.19
CA ASP A 284 -1.62 -57.94 -3.87
C ASP A 284 -0.12 -58.02 -3.44
N VAL A 285 0.80 -57.78 -4.36
CA VAL A 285 2.26 -57.74 -4.11
C VAL A 285 2.69 -56.44 -3.41
N ASN A 286 1.93 -55.38 -3.53
CA ASN A 286 2.22 -54.09 -2.86
C ASN A 286 1.49 -54.02 -1.50
N LYS A 287 2.21 -54.27 -0.44
CA LYS A 287 1.77 -54.44 0.94
C LYS A 287 0.89 -53.29 1.53
N GLU A 288 0.58 -52.23 0.77
CA GLU A 288 -0.21 -51.10 1.31
C GLU A 288 -1.03 -50.30 0.27
N GLY A 289 -1.11 -50.71 -1.00
CA GLY A 289 -1.80 -49.94 -2.05
C GLY A 289 -1.17 -48.57 -2.34
N LEU A 290 0.00 -48.27 -1.77
CA LEU A 290 0.65 -46.96 -1.87
C LEU A 290 1.17 -46.68 -3.28
N GLU A 291 1.68 -47.71 -3.99
CA GLU A 291 2.19 -47.56 -5.36
C GLU A 291 1.05 -47.25 -6.34
N CYS A 292 -0.12 -47.84 -6.13
CA CYS A 292 -1.31 -47.53 -6.92
C CYS A 292 -1.76 -46.08 -6.72
N LEU A 293 -1.72 -45.59 -5.48
CA LEU A 293 -2.04 -44.20 -5.16
C LEU A 293 -1.01 -43.23 -5.73
N ARG A 294 0.28 -43.57 -5.73
CA ARG A 294 1.34 -42.77 -6.35
C ARG A 294 1.14 -42.62 -7.83
N LEU A 295 0.87 -43.75 -8.52
CA LEU A 295 0.64 -43.75 -9.95
C LEU A 295 -0.64 -42.96 -10.32
N LEU A 296 -1.73 -43.15 -9.57
CA LEU A 296 -2.93 -42.34 -9.76
C LEU A 296 -2.66 -40.84 -9.55
N ASN A 297 -1.91 -40.50 -8.49
CA ASN A 297 -1.56 -39.13 -8.24
C ASN A 297 -0.68 -38.53 -9.35
N GLU A 298 0.25 -39.33 -9.93
CA GLU A 298 1.07 -38.91 -11.07
C GLU A 298 0.20 -38.66 -12.31
N ILE A 299 -0.74 -39.57 -12.62
CA ILE A 299 -1.69 -39.41 -13.74
C ILE A 299 -2.51 -38.11 -13.56
N ILE A 300 -3.10 -37.91 -12.37
CA ILE A 300 -3.93 -36.73 -12.10
C ILE A 300 -3.12 -35.43 -12.08
N ALA A 301 -1.91 -35.47 -11.50
CA ALA A 301 -1.01 -34.30 -11.48
C ALA A 301 -0.59 -33.89 -12.90
N ASP A 302 -0.27 -34.84 -13.76
CA ASP A 302 0.06 -34.63 -15.17
C ASP A 302 -1.12 -34.11 -16.01
N PHE A 303 -2.35 -34.48 -15.63
CA PHE A 303 -3.56 -33.93 -16.23
C PHE A 303 -3.79 -32.47 -15.74
N ASP A 304 -3.57 -32.21 -14.47
CA ASP A 304 -3.65 -30.84 -13.89
C ASP A 304 -2.60 -29.89 -14.48
N ASP A 305 -1.42 -30.40 -14.84
CA ASP A 305 -0.36 -29.63 -15.47
C ASP A 305 -0.78 -29.08 -16.86
N LEU A 306 -1.69 -29.76 -17.55
CA LEU A 306 -2.26 -29.29 -18.81
C LEU A 306 -3.13 -28.03 -18.62
N LEU A 307 -3.78 -27.84 -17.46
CA LEU A 307 -4.62 -26.68 -17.18
C LEU A 307 -3.80 -25.38 -17.10
N SER A 308 -2.52 -25.49 -16.75
CA SER A 308 -1.61 -24.33 -16.71
C SER A 308 -1.26 -23.78 -18.09
N LYS A 309 -1.53 -24.52 -19.17
CA LYS A 309 -1.22 -24.09 -20.54
C LYS A 309 -2.23 -23.02 -21.01
N PRO A 310 -1.78 -21.91 -21.63
CA PRO A 310 -2.65 -20.84 -22.11
C PRO A 310 -3.77 -21.31 -23.06
N LYS A 311 -3.54 -22.40 -23.83
CA LYS A 311 -4.51 -23.00 -24.73
C LYS A 311 -5.75 -23.54 -23.99
N PHE A 312 -5.57 -23.99 -22.77
CA PHE A 312 -6.60 -24.64 -21.94
C PHE A 312 -7.08 -23.77 -20.76
N SER A 313 -6.79 -22.46 -20.75
CA SER A 313 -7.18 -21.54 -19.69
C SER A 313 -8.69 -21.44 -19.41
N GLY A 314 -9.52 -21.85 -20.38
CA GLY A 314 -10.98 -21.93 -20.23
C GLY A 314 -11.49 -23.27 -19.71
N VAL A 315 -10.61 -24.24 -19.46
CA VAL A 315 -10.97 -25.54 -18.89
C VAL A 315 -10.85 -25.49 -17.37
N GLU A 316 -11.91 -25.82 -16.68
CA GLU A 316 -11.94 -25.89 -15.21
C GLU A 316 -12.06 -27.35 -14.76
N LYS A 317 -11.17 -27.76 -13.88
CA LYS A 317 -11.28 -29.03 -13.17
C LYS A 317 -12.39 -28.92 -12.13
N ILE A 318 -13.36 -29.82 -12.18
CA ILE A 318 -14.45 -29.87 -11.18
C ILE A 318 -14.05 -30.78 -10.01
N LYS A 319 -13.79 -32.05 -10.31
CA LYS A 319 -13.39 -33.03 -9.28
C LYS A 319 -12.81 -34.29 -9.92
N THR A 320 -12.23 -35.13 -9.07
CA THR A 320 -11.78 -36.48 -9.43
C THR A 320 -12.67 -37.48 -8.69
N ILE A 321 -13.20 -38.47 -9.40
CA ILE A 321 -14.08 -39.52 -8.85
C ILE A 321 -13.39 -40.86 -9.05
N GLY A 322 -12.64 -41.35 -8.06
CA GLY A 322 -11.78 -42.52 -8.23
C GLY A 322 -10.71 -42.26 -9.30
N SER A 323 -10.71 -43.06 -10.37
CA SER A 323 -9.82 -42.89 -11.54
C SER A 323 -10.46 -42.05 -12.66
N THR A 324 -11.57 -41.37 -12.42
CA THR A 324 -12.26 -40.52 -13.39
C THR A 324 -11.99 -39.05 -13.15
N TYR A 325 -11.48 -38.38 -14.16
CA TYR A 325 -11.25 -36.95 -14.18
C TYR A 325 -12.47 -36.21 -14.73
N MET A 326 -13.01 -35.23 -14.00
CA MET A 326 -14.15 -34.44 -14.44
C MET A 326 -13.73 -32.99 -14.66
N ALA A 327 -13.97 -32.48 -15.86
CA ALA A 327 -13.69 -31.08 -16.22
C ALA A 327 -14.86 -30.45 -16.99
N ALA A 328 -14.91 -29.14 -16.98
CA ALA A 328 -15.93 -28.37 -17.70
C ALA A 328 -15.32 -27.13 -18.37
N THR A 329 -15.97 -26.64 -19.44
CA THR A 329 -15.65 -25.36 -20.09
C THR A 329 -16.92 -24.54 -20.27
N GLY A 330 -16.78 -23.21 -20.24
CA GLY A 330 -17.90 -22.28 -20.35
C GLY A 330 -18.46 -21.78 -19.02
N LEU A 331 -17.78 -22.04 -17.90
CA LEU A 331 -18.16 -21.59 -16.56
C LEU A 331 -17.67 -20.16 -16.22
N SER A 332 -16.71 -19.65 -16.97
CA SER A 332 -16.13 -18.32 -16.78
C SER A 332 -16.87 -17.20 -17.54
N ALA A 333 -17.87 -17.53 -18.35
CA ALA A 333 -18.66 -16.53 -19.07
C ALA A 333 -19.60 -15.80 -18.11
N THR A 334 -19.45 -14.49 -18.00
CA THR A 334 -20.43 -13.64 -17.27
C THR A 334 -21.77 -13.68 -17.99
N PRO A 335 -22.91 -13.85 -17.29
CA PRO A 335 -24.24 -14.02 -17.89
C PRO A 335 -24.69 -12.92 -18.86
N ASN A 336 -24.04 -11.76 -18.83
CA ASN A 336 -24.37 -10.61 -19.65
C ASN A 336 -23.56 -10.47 -20.96
N GLN A 337 -22.56 -11.36 -21.22
CA GLN A 337 -21.75 -11.30 -22.43
C GLN A 337 -22.21 -12.28 -23.53
N GLU A 338 -23.12 -13.19 -23.23
CA GLU A 338 -23.58 -14.21 -24.19
C GLU A 338 -24.48 -13.65 -25.31
N GLN A 339 -25.07 -12.47 -25.13
CA GLN A 339 -26.05 -11.91 -26.09
C GLN A 339 -25.46 -11.19 -27.31
N CYS A 340 -24.15 -11.01 -27.41
CA CYS A 340 -23.53 -10.23 -28.50
C CYS A 340 -22.42 -10.93 -29.28
N GLN A 341 -22.21 -12.25 -29.13
CA GLN A 341 -21.18 -12.94 -29.87
C GLN A 341 -21.74 -13.71 -31.10
N GLU A 342 -20.99 -13.66 -32.20
CA GLU A 342 -21.25 -14.48 -33.37
C GLU A 342 -21.39 -15.96 -32.96
N PRO A 343 -22.35 -16.73 -33.56
CA PRO A 343 -22.66 -18.12 -33.14
C PRO A 343 -21.44 -19.06 -33.18
N GLU A 344 -20.45 -18.78 -34.00
CA GLU A 344 -19.20 -19.58 -34.05
C GLU A 344 -18.34 -19.39 -32.79
N ARG A 345 -18.32 -18.22 -32.16
CA ARG A 345 -17.55 -17.95 -30.93
C ARG A 345 -18.18 -18.57 -29.69
N GLN A 346 -19.51 -18.66 -29.67
CA GLN A 346 -20.26 -19.23 -28.56
C GLN A 346 -19.89 -20.67 -28.27
N TYR A 347 -19.55 -21.46 -29.32
CA TYR A 347 -19.24 -22.89 -29.19
C TYR A 347 -17.75 -23.23 -29.20
N MET A 348 -16.85 -22.26 -29.33
CA MET A 348 -15.40 -22.52 -29.36
C MET A 348 -14.87 -23.25 -28.10
N HIS A 349 -15.49 -23.03 -26.95
CA HIS A 349 -15.12 -23.71 -25.72
C HIS A 349 -15.36 -25.22 -25.75
N ILE A 350 -16.32 -25.72 -26.60
CA ILE A 350 -16.56 -27.13 -26.82
C ILE A 350 -15.38 -27.76 -27.62
N GLY A 351 -14.87 -27.05 -28.63
CA GLY A 351 -13.65 -27.42 -29.32
C GLY A 351 -12.43 -27.52 -28.41
N THR A 352 -12.28 -26.51 -27.52
CA THR A 352 -11.20 -26.51 -26.51
C THR A 352 -11.26 -27.74 -25.60
N MET A 353 -12.47 -28.19 -25.20
CA MET A 353 -12.64 -29.41 -24.40
C MET A 353 -12.20 -30.65 -25.14
N VAL A 354 -12.53 -30.78 -26.45
CA VAL A 354 -12.10 -31.92 -27.28
C VAL A 354 -10.58 -31.93 -27.43
N GLU A 355 -9.96 -30.77 -27.67
CA GLU A 355 -8.50 -30.67 -27.73
C GLU A 355 -7.83 -31.02 -26.40
N PHE A 356 -8.45 -30.63 -25.29
CA PHE A 356 -8.00 -31.01 -23.94
C PHE A 356 -8.09 -32.55 -23.77
N ALA A 357 -9.19 -33.19 -24.21
CA ALA A 357 -9.33 -34.63 -24.14
C ALA A 357 -8.24 -35.35 -24.95
N PHE A 358 -7.88 -34.91 -26.16
CA PHE A 358 -6.76 -35.43 -26.91
C PHE A 358 -5.42 -35.26 -26.21
N ALA A 359 -5.23 -34.10 -25.56
CA ALA A 359 -4.02 -33.84 -24.76
C ALA A 359 -3.91 -34.78 -23.54
N LEU A 360 -5.03 -35.15 -22.92
CA LEU A 360 -5.06 -36.13 -21.82
C LEU A 360 -4.62 -37.52 -22.31
N VAL A 361 -5.15 -37.97 -23.47
CA VAL A 361 -4.75 -39.25 -24.08
C VAL A 361 -3.25 -39.26 -24.37
N ALA A 362 -2.74 -38.24 -25.03
CA ALA A 362 -1.32 -38.11 -25.33
C ALA A 362 -0.42 -38.08 -24.08
N LYS A 363 -0.88 -37.45 -22.98
CA LYS A 363 -0.15 -37.43 -21.69
C LYS A 363 -0.14 -38.81 -21.06
N LEU A 364 -1.27 -39.53 -21.09
CA LEU A 364 -1.34 -40.88 -20.55
C LEU A 364 -0.42 -41.85 -21.30
N ASP A 365 -0.30 -41.73 -22.63
CA ASP A 365 0.64 -42.53 -23.43
C ASP A 365 2.10 -42.30 -23.00
N VAL A 366 2.46 -41.09 -22.61
CA VAL A 366 3.80 -40.77 -22.08
C VAL A 366 4.00 -41.46 -20.73
N ILE A 367 3.02 -41.41 -19.84
CA ILE A 367 3.07 -42.06 -18.51
C ILE A 367 3.20 -43.57 -18.68
N ASN A 368 2.43 -44.19 -19.58
CA ASN A 368 2.49 -45.61 -19.89
C ASN A 368 3.89 -46.06 -20.30
N LYS A 369 4.57 -45.29 -21.15
CA LYS A 369 5.95 -45.60 -21.57
C LYS A 369 6.95 -45.54 -20.42
N HIS A 370 6.75 -44.70 -19.41
CA HIS A 370 7.64 -44.58 -18.26
C HIS A 370 7.31 -45.58 -17.16
N SER A 371 6.03 -45.94 -16.99
CA SER A 371 5.57 -46.83 -15.93
C SER A 371 5.48 -48.29 -16.35
N PHE A 372 5.76 -48.60 -17.64
CA PHE A 372 5.59 -49.95 -18.24
C PHE A 372 4.18 -50.50 -18.08
N ASN A 373 3.16 -49.63 -18.06
CA ASN A 373 1.75 -49.96 -18.03
C ASN A 373 1.08 -49.67 -19.39
N ASP A 374 -0.11 -50.23 -19.63
CA ASP A 374 -0.91 -49.97 -20.84
C ASP A 374 -2.31 -49.46 -20.45
N PHE A 375 -2.35 -48.36 -19.69
CA PHE A 375 -3.61 -47.74 -19.31
C PHE A 375 -4.23 -47.04 -20.51
N LYS A 376 -5.55 -47.19 -20.68
CA LYS A 376 -6.31 -46.53 -21.72
C LYS A 376 -7.37 -45.62 -21.17
N LEU A 377 -7.49 -44.45 -21.79
CA LEU A 377 -8.47 -43.45 -21.41
C LEU A 377 -9.78 -43.69 -22.16
N ARG A 378 -10.87 -43.55 -21.45
CA ARG A 378 -12.20 -43.53 -22.03
C ARG A 378 -12.83 -42.17 -21.73
N VAL A 379 -13.29 -41.46 -22.77
CA VAL A 379 -13.75 -40.09 -22.64
C VAL A 379 -15.19 -39.93 -23.13
N GLY A 380 -16.03 -39.31 -22.29
CA GLY A 380 -17.40 -38.92 -22.65
C GLY A 380 -17.58 -37.42 -22.51
N ILE A 381 -18.08 -36.77 -23.57
CA ILE A 381 -18.32 -35.32 -23.61
C ILE A 381 -19.77 -35.05 -23.99
N ASN A 382 -20.37 -34.10 -23.32
CA ASN A 382 -21.68 -33.56 -23.62
C ASN A 382 -21.77 -32.07 -23.30
N HIS A 383 -22.59 -31.31 -24.02
CA HIS A 383 -22.80 -29.87 -23.71
C HIS A 383 -24.28 -29.57 -23.45
N GLY A 384 -24.56 -28.50 -22.78
CA GLY A 384 -25.90 -28.01 -22.48
C GLY A 384 -25.98 -27.24 -21.16
N PRO A 385 -27.21 -26.97 -20.67
CA PRO A 385 -27.42 -26.21 -19.47
C PRO A 385 -26.98 -26.94 -18.19
N VAL A 386 -26.34 -26.21 -17.28
CA VAL A 386 -25.93 -26.69 -15.94
C VAL A 386 -26.18 -25.63 -14.89
N ILE A 387 -26.29 -26.07 -13.64
CA ILE A 387 -26.25 -25.20 -12.46
C ILE A 387 -24.92 -25.51 -11.75
N ALA A 388 -24.11 -24.50 -11.54
CA ALA A 388 -22.89 -24.58 -10.76
C ALA A 388 -23.09 -23.94 -9.37
N GLY A 389 -22.43 -24.46 -8.35
CA GLY A 389 -22.55 -23.90 -7.03
C GLY A 389 -21.60 -24.52 -6.01
N VAL A 390 -21.60 -23.98 -4.80
CA VAL A 390 -20.78 -24.48 -3.69
C VAL A 390 -21.68 -25.13 -2.67
N ILE A 391 -21.44 -26.40 -2.38
CA ILE A 391 -22.20 -27.17 -1.38
C ILE A 391 -21.28 -27.54 -0.21
N GLY A 392 -21.81 -27.47 0.99
CA GLY A 392 -21.17 -27.85 2.24
C GLY A 392 -20.79 -26.66 3.11
N ALA A 393 -21.11 -26.75 4.41
CA ALA A 393 -20.83 -25.69 5.37
C ALA A 393 -19.41 -25.77 5.96
N GLN A 394 -18.89 -26.98 6.23
CA GLN A 394 -17.57 -27.17 6.85
C GLN A 394 -16.45 -27.47 5.85
N LYS A 395 -16.79 -28.16 4.75
CA LYS A 395 -15.89 -28.49 3.65
C LYS A 395 -16.58 -28.11 2.35
N PRO A 396 -16.62 -26.84 2.00
CA PRO A 396 -17.29 -26.39 0.80
C PRO A 396 -16.62 -27.02 -0.43
N GLN A 397 -17.46 -27.54 -1.32
CA GLN A 397 -17.03 -28.11 -2.61
C GLN A 397 -17.82 -27.46 -3.74
N TYR A 398 -17.08 -26.97 -4.73
CA TYR A 398 -17.67 -26.49 -5.96
C TYR A 398 -18.02 -27.70 -6.84
N ASP A 399 -19.24 -27.73 -7.33
CA ASP A 399 -19.73 -28.80 -8.21
C ASP A 399 -20.74 -28.25 -9.24
N ILE A 400 -21.03 -29.04 -10.24
CA ILE A 400 -22.00 -28.74 -11.29
C ILE A 400 -23.09 -29.83 -11.35
N TRP A 401 -24.31 -29.38 -11.58
CA TRP A 401 -25.50 -30.25 -11.63
C TRP A 401 -26.30 -29.99 -12.88
N GLY A 402 -26.93 -31.02 -13.39
CA GLY A 402 -27.85 -30.94 -14.52
C GLY A 402 -27.93 -32.19 -15.32
N ASN A 403 -28.89 -32.21 -16.24
CA ASN A 403 -29.04 -33.31 -17.20
C ASN A 403 -27.78 -33.49 -18.04
N THR A 404 -27.14 -32.40 -18.43
CA THR A 404 -25.91 -32.36 -19.23
C THR A 404 -24.79 -33.16 -18.59
N VAL A 405 -24.61 -33.02 -17.27
CA VAL A 405 -23.60 -33.74 -16.48
C VAL A 405 -23.89 -35.23 -16.47
N ASN A 406 -25.16 -35.60 -16.24
CA ASN A 406 -25.57 -37.00 -16.22
C ASN A 406 -25.35 -37.68 -17.57
N VAL A 407 -25.66 -36.98 -18.67
CA VAL A 407 -25.46 -37.52 -20.03
C VAL A 407 -23.96 -37.65 -20.34
N ALA A 408 -23.12 -36.68 -20.00
CA ALA A 408 -21.66 -36.74 -20.15
C ALA A 408 -21.08 -37.96 -19.39
N SER A 409 -21.50 -38.18 -18.15
CA SER A 409 -21.09 -39.35 -17.37
C SER A 409 -21.53 -40.68 -18.04
N ARG A 410 -22.70 -40.71 -18.72
CA ARG A 410 -23.13 -41.88 -19.47
C ARG A 410 -22.36 -42.08 -20.76
N MET A 411 -21.97 -40.97 -21.45
CA MET A 411 -21.07 -41.06 -22.61
C MET A 411 -19.73 -41.70 -22.23
N ASP A 412 -19.18 -41.36 -21.05
CA ASP A 412 -18.00 -42.03 -20.52
C ASP A 412 -18.28 -43.50 -20.21
N SER A 413 -19.26 -43.81 -19.33
CA SER A 413 -19.50 -45.18 -18.85
C SER A 413 -19.88 -46.18 -19.94
N THR A 414 -20.47 -45.74 -21.05
CA THR A 414 -20.79 -46.53 -22.24
C THR A 414 -19.75 -46.39 -23.35
N GLY A 415 -18.70 -45.61 -23.15
CA GLY A 415 -17.65 -45.33 -24.13
C GLY A 415 -16.78 -46.53 -24.46
N VAL A 416 -15.89 -46.36 -25.40
CA VAL A 416 -14.87 -47.36 -25.85
C VAL A 416 -13.50 -46.80 -25.50
N LEU A 417 -12.57 -47.64 -25.06
CA LEU A 417 -11.18 -47.28 -24.77
C LEU A 417 -10.52 -46.56 -25.95
N ASP A 418 -9.71 -45.58 -25.66
CA ASP A 418 -9.00 -44.71 -26.59
C ASP A 418 -9.92 -43.93 -27.56
N LYS A 419 -11.20 -43.76 -27.18
CA LYS A 419 -12.17 -43.01 -27.97
C LYS A 419 -12.86 -41.94 -27.18
N ILE A 420 -13.11 -40.80 -27.85
CA ILE A 420 -13.91 -39.71 -27.32
C ILE A 420 -15.33 -39.86 -27.83
N GLN A 421 -16.28 -40.15 -26.95
CA GLN A 421 -17.67 -40.34 -27.28
C GLN A 421 -18.49 -39.11 -26.98
N VAL A 422 -19.33 -38.69 -27.93
CA VAL A 422 -20.19 -37.52 -27.84
C VAL A 422 -21.63 -37.82 -28.23
N THR A 423 -22.56 -37.01 -27.78
CA THR A 423 -23.97 -37.06 -28.23
C THR A 423 -24.12 -36.46 -29.63
N GLU A 424 -25.25 -36.72 -30.30
CA GLU A 424 -25.56 -36.18 -31.60
C GLU A 424 -25.58 -34.64 -31.62
N GLU A 425 -26.15 -34.03 -30.57
CA GLU A 425 -26.18 -32.56 -30.42
C GLU A 425 -24.77 -31.97 -30.35
N THR A 426 -23.91 -32.56 -29.54
CA THR A 426 -22.51 -32.13 -29.42
C THR A 426 -21.73 -32.39 -30.70
N ASN A 427 -22.01 -33.48 -31.37
CA ASN A 427 -21.40 -33.80 -32.65
C ASN A 427 -21.72 -32.79 -33.73
N ASN A 428 -22.97 -32.35 -33.85
CA ASN A 428 -23.37 -31.34 -34.82
C ASN A 428 -22.60 -30.02 -34.62
N VAL A 429 -22.41 -29.59 -33.39
CA VAL A 429 -21.60 -28.42 -33.06
C VAL A 429 -20.12 -28.64 -33.41
N LEU A 430 -19.56 -29.80 -33.10
CA LEU A 430 -18.17 -30.13 -33.45
C LEU A 430 -17.91 -30.18 -34.93
N GLN A 431 -18.89 -30.65 -35.72
CA GLN A 431 -18.80 -30.65 -37.20
C GLN A 431 -18.77 -29.22 -37.76
N THR A 432 -19.53 -28.27 -37.19
CA THR A 432 -19.43 -26.84 -37.58
C THR A 432 -18.07 -26.26 -37.26
N LEU A 433 -17.40 -26.74 -36.21
CA LEU A 433 -16.04 -26.34 -35.81
C LEU A 433 -14.94 -27.06 -36.62
N GLY A 434 -15.31 -28.01 -37.55
CA GLY A 434 -14.40 -28.67 -38.44
C GLY A 434 -13.81 -29.98 -37.91
N TYR A 435 -14.36 -30.57 -36.85
CA TYR A 435 -13.95 -31.87 -36.34
C TYR A 435 -14.60 -33.01 -37.15
N MET A 436 -13.83 -34.06 -37.41
CA MET A 436 -14.34 -35.31 -38.06
C MET A 436 -14.86 -36.25 -36.98
N SER A 437 -15.96 -36.93 -37.30
CA SER A 437 -16.59 -37.89 -36.41
C SER A 437 -17.15 -39.07 -37.17
N THR A 438 -17.20 -40.24 -36.53
CA THR A 438 -17.85 -41.45 -37.06
C THR A 438 -19.04 -41.83 -36.18
N CYS A 439 -20.16 -42.16 -36.82
CA CYS A 439 -21.34 -42.61 -36.10
C CYS A 439 -21.07 -43.99 -35.46
N ARG A 440 -21.25 -44.07 -34.12
CA ARG A 440 -21.19 -45.35 -33.40
C ARG A 440 -22.49 -46.13 -33.52
N GLY A 441 -23.62 -45.42 -33.59
CA GLY A 441 -24.95 -46.01 -33.58
C GLY A 441 -25.76 -45.62 -32.35
N ILE A 442 -26.88 -46.28 -32.16
CA ILE A 442 -27.82 -46.03 -31.08
C ILE A 442 -27.40 -46.88 -29.87
N ILE A 443 -27.31 -46.27 -28.72
CA ILE A 443 -27.04 -46.94 -27.44
C ILE A 443 -28.17 -46.64 -26.44
N ASN A 444 -28.51 -47.66 -25.63
CA ASN A 444 -29.49 -47.47 -24.58
C ASN A 444 -28.81 -46.86 -23.34
N VAL A 445 -29.21 -45.65 -22.99
CA VAL A 445 -28.68 -44.93 -21.84
C VAL A 445 -29.68 -44.99 -20.69
N LYS A 446 -29.27 -45.56 -19.56
CA LYS A 446 -30.12 -45.72 -18.37
C LYS A 446 -30.75 -44.36 -17.95
N GLY A 447 -32.08 -44.33 -17.93
CA GLY A 447 -32.88 -43.15 -17.57
C GLY A 447 -33.05 -42.10 -18.67
N LYS A 448 -32.56 -42.34 -19.89
CA LYS A 448 -32.68 -41.44 -21.06
C LYS A 448 -33.21 -42.09 -22.33
N GLY A 449 -33.28 -43.44 -22.32
CA GLY A 449 -33.67 -44.16 -23.52
C GLY A 449 -32.54 -44.29 -24.53
N GLU A 450 -32.92 -44.39 -25.78
CA GLU A 450 -32.00 -44.56 -26.89
C GLU A 450 -31.39 -43.23 -27.34
N LEU A 451 -30.04 -43.15 -27.34
CA LEU A 451 -29.30 -41.99 -27.80
C LEU A 451 -28.36 -42.40 -28.93
N LYS A 452 -28.35 -41.62 -29.99
CA LYS A 452 -27.38 -41.77 -31.09
C LYS A 452 -26.09 -41.09 -30.72
N THR A 453 -24.98 -41.82 -30.88
CA THR A 453 -23.65 -41.36 -30.40
C THR A 453 -22.60 -41.43 -31.50
N TYR A 454 -21.54 -40.63 -31.33
CA TYR A 454 -20.48 -40.46 -32.29
C TYR A 454 -19.12 -40.53 -31.60
N PHE A 455 -18.11 -40.99 -32.36
CA PHE A 455 -16.71 -40.91 -31.94
C PHE A 455 -16.02 -39.78 -32.70
N VAL A 456 -15.33 -38.91 -31.93
CA VAL A 456 -14.57 -37.78 -32.50
C VAL A 456 -13.14 -38.21 -32.79
N HIS A 457 -12.59 -37.80 -33.94
CA HIS A 457 -11.25 -38.11 -34.41
C HIS A 457 -10.33 -36.87 -34.32
N THR A 458 -9.00 -37.12 -34.23
CA THR A 458 -7.96 -36.10 -34.16
C THR A 458 -7.75 -35.31 -35.45
N GLU A 459 -8.19 -35.86 -36.61
CA GLU A 459 -7.97 -35.20 -37.89
C GLU A 459 -8.97 -34.07 -38.11
N MET A 460 -8.46 -32.86 -38.26
CA MET A 460 -9.24 -31.70 -38.68
C MET A 460 -9.29 -31.63 -40.21
N THR A 461 -10.45 -31.35 -40.77
CA THR A 461 -10.66 -31.16 -42.23
C THR A 461 -9.82 -29.99 -42.80
N ARG A 462 -9.24 -29.16 -41.99
CA ARG A 462 -8.39 -28.01 -42.40
C ARG A 462 -7.02 -28.39 -42.97
N SER A 463 -6.54 -29.62 -42.80
CA SER A 463 -5.25 -30.06 -43.39
C SER A 463 -5.33 -30.34 -44.89
N LEU A 464 -6.53 -30.52 -45.47
CA LEU A 464 -6.69 -30.83 -46.88
C LEU A 464 -6.85 -29.60 -47.80
N SER A 465 -7.08 -28.38 -47.24
CA SER A 465 -7.21 -27.19 -48.08
C SER A 465 -5.90 -26.41 -48.30
N GLN A 466 -4.80 -26.78 -47.63
CA GLN A 466 -3.49 -26.15 -47.81
C GLN A 466 -2.53 -26.91 -48.74
N GLY A 467 -2.98 -28.07 -49.27
CA GLY A 467 -2.18 -28.89 -50.17
C GLY A 467 -2.30 -28.61 -51.68
N ASN A 468 -3.15 -27.69 -52.11
CA ASN A 468 -3.41 -27.44 -53.53
C ASN A 468 -3.20 -25.99 -53.96
N VAL A 469 -2.10 -25.37 -53.57
CA VAL A 469 -1.56 -24.17 -54.23
C VAL A 469 -0.03 -24.30 -54.30
N ALA A 470 0.45 -25.19 -55.18
CA ALA A 470 1.79 -25.15 -55.74
C ALA A 470 1.78 -25.99 -57.02
N SER A 471 1.44 -25.40 -58.09
CA SER A 471 1.90 -25.73 -59.44
C SER A 471 1.91 -24.46 -60.29
#